data_43e83474bf3c705ee2c6b33ad66f4c7a
#
_entry.id   43e83474bf3c705ee2c6b33ad66f4c7a
#
_cell.length_a   1.000
_cell.length_b   1.000
_cell.length_c   1.000
_cell.angle_alpha   90.00
_cell.angle_beta   90.00
_cell.angle_gamma   90.00
#
_symmetry.space_group_name_H-M   'P 1'
#
loop_
_entity.id
_entity.type
_entity.pdbx_description
1 polymer ?
#
loop_
_entity_poly.entity_id
_entity_poly.type
_entity_poly.pdbx_seq_one_letter_code
_entity_poly.pdbx_strand_id
1 'polypeptide(L)'
;MNTPKRRVLVIGSGGREHAMIVALAQSEDVTLFCAPGNPGTASLATNLDASATDVAALAAMAKAHAIDLVIPGPEATLSLGIADELARVAIPCVGPSQAAARLESSKVFMRELTAPLRIPAPQCVVVRSVSELSAALGRFASPPVVKADGLAAGKGVFLPDDFDECRQVAAALLEGKLGEAGRQILIEERLCGVEVSLFFACHHETAVALPHARDHKRLDDS
;
A
#
# COMPACT_ATOMS: atom_id res chain seq x y z
N MET A 1 -21.67 17.37 -30.92
CA MET A 1 -21.34 15.92 -31.00
C MET A 1 -21.02 15.48 -29.58
N ASN A 2 -21.75 14.49 -29.05
CA ASN A 2 -21.52 14.01 -27.68
C ASN A 2 -20.24 13.18 -27.70
N THR A 3 -19.18 13.66 -27.08
CA THR A 3 -17.93 12.89 -26.90
C THR A 3 -18.27 11.63 -26.12
N PRO A 4 -17.83 10.43 -26.52
CA PRO A 4 -18.12 9.23 -25.77
C PRO A 4 -17.51 9.35 -24.36
N LYS A 5 -18.31 8.99 -23.35
CA LYS A 5 -17.84 9.02 -21.95
C LYS A 5 -16.69 8.06 -21.75
N ARG A 6 -15.67 8.46 -20.99
CA ARG A 6 -14.58 7.59 -20.59
C ARG A 6 -15.07 6.54 -19.58
N ARG A 7 -14.70 5.30 -19.78
CA ARG A 7 -15.06 4.17 -18.92
C ARG A 7 -13.95 3.95 -17.91
N VAL A 8 -14.22 4.22 -16.62
CA VAL A 8 -13.21 4.15 -15.54
C VAL A 8 -13.59 3.04 -14.58
N LEU A 9 -12.64 2.13 -14.29
CA LEU A 9 -12.77 1.07 -13.30
C LEU A 9 -11.95 1.41 -12.07
N VAL A 10 -12.60 1.52 -10.91
CA VAL A 10 -11.95 1.57 -9.60
C VAL A 10 -11.91 0.16 -9.01
N ILE A 11 -10.72 -0.31 -8.61
CA ILE A 11 -10.56 -1.63 -7.98
C ILE A 11 -10.54 -1.46 -6.45
N GLY A 12 -11.36 -2.25 -5.77
CA GLY A 12 -11.45 -2.31 -4.31
C GLY A 12 -12.90 -2.18 -3.81
N SER A 13 -13.07 -2.20 -2.48
CA SER A 13 -14.40 -2.21 -1.85
C SER A 13 -14.47 -1.36 -0.57
N GLY A 14 -13.41 -0.64 -0.21
CA GLY A 14 -13.32 0.13 1.01
C GLY A 14 -13.87 1.56 0.89
N GLY A 15 -13.77 2.32 1.97
CA GLY A 15 -14.19 3.72 2.01
C GLY A 15 -13.36 4.62 1.10
N ARG A 16 -12.08 4.31 0.90
CA ARG A 16 -11.18 5.02 -0.03
C ARG A 16 -11.68 4.90 -1.47
N GLU A 17 -12.01 3.70 -1.92
CA GLU A 17 -12.53 3.45 -3.27
C GLU A 17 -13.92 4.07 -3.45
N HIS A 18 -14.78 4.02 -2.42
CA HIS A 18 -16.04 4.72 -2.45
C HIS A 18 -15.86 6.24 -2.61
N ALA A 19 -14.93 6.86 -1.87
CA ALA A 19 -14.63 8.28 -2.01
C ALA A 19 -14.12 8.65 -3.41
N MET A 20 -13.29 7.79 -4.03
CA MET A 20 -12.84 7.96 -5.41
C MET A 20 -14.03 7.93 -6.38
N ILE A 21 -14.95 6.97 -6.24
CA ILE A 21 -16.17 6.88 -7.06
C ILE A 21 -17.04 8.13 -6.90
N VAL A 22 -17.24 8.62 -5.67
CA VAL A 22 -18.00 9.85 -5.40
C VAL A 22 -17.36 11.06 -6.09
N ALA A 23 -16.04 11.18 -6.02
CA ALA A 23 -15.31 12.29 -6.67
C ALA A 23 -15.41 12.21 -8.21
N LEU A 24 -15.21 11.03 -8.79
CA LEU A 24 -15.29 10.80 -10.23
C LEU A 24 -16.72 11.00 -10.78
N ALA A 25 -17.74 10.66 -9.99
CA ALA A 25 -19.14 10.83 -10.38
C ALA A 25 -19.59 12.28 -10.55
N GLN A 26 -18.78 13.26 -10.09
CA GLN A 26 -19.03 14.69 -10.33
C GLN A 26 -18.77 15.09 -11.79
N SER A 27 -18.06 14.26 -12.57
CA SER A 27 -17.83 14.50 -13.99
C SER A 27 -18.91 13.84 -14.83
N GLU A 28 -19.51 14.60 -15.74
CA GLU A 28 -20.49 14.09 -16.69
C GLU A 28 -19.86 13.23 -17.81
N ASP A 29 -18.54 13.30 -17.97
CA ASP A 29 -17.79 12.66 -19.06
C ASP A 29 -17.27 11.26 -18.69
N VAL A 30 -17.72 10.67 -17.59
CA VAL A 30 -17.29 9.34 -17.15
C VAL A 30 -18.46 8.36 -17.02
N THR A 31 -18.16 7.09 -17.26
CA THR A 31 -19.00 5.94 -16.88
C THR A 31 -18.19 5.11 -15.88
N LEU A 32 -18.74 4.88 -14.70
CA LEU A 32 -18.00 4.30 -13.59
C LEU A 32 -18.30 2.81 -13.39
N PHE A 33 -17.24 2.08 -13.11
CA PHE A 33 -17.24 0.68 -12.69
C PHE A 33 -16.44 0.53 -11.40
N CYS A 34 -16.79 -0.45 -10.57
CA CYS A 34 -16.03 -0.79 -9.37
C CYS A 34 -15.91 -2.31 -9.24
N ALA A 35 -14.78 -2.84 -8.79
CA ALA A 35 -14.59 -4.29 -8.63
C ALA A 35 -13.81 -4.61 -7.33
N PRO A 36 -14.40 -5.36 -6.38
CA PRO A 36 -15.78 -5.83 -6.36
C PRO A 36 -16.80 -4.74 -6.04
N GLY A 37 -16.35 -3.59 -5.49
CA GLY A 37 -17.21 -2.53 -5.01
C GLY A 37 -17.92 -2.88 -3.68
N ASN A 38 -18.87 -2.04 -3.30
CA ASN A 38 -19.69 -2.17 -2.10
C ASN A 38 -21.09 -1.57 -2.33
N PRO A 39 -22.03 -1.66 -1.38
CA PRO A 39 -23.36 -1.09 -1.55
C PRO A 39 -23.36 0.43 -1.83
N GLY A 40 -22.39 1.19 -1.28
CA GLY A 40 -22.26 2.63 -1.55
C GLY A 40 -21.82 2.91 -2.97
N THR A 41 -20.86 2.14 -3.52
CA THR A 41 -20.40 2.31 -4.90
C THR A 41 -21.48 1.90 -5.92
N ALA A 42 -22.36 0.94 -5.58
CA ALA A 42 -23.43 0.48 -6.45
C ALA A 42 -24.47 1.57 -6.79
N SER A 43 -24.55 2.62 -6.00
CA SER A 43 -25.43 3.76 -6.28
C SER A 43 -24.90 4.72 -7.36
N LEU A 44 -23.59 4.66 -7.65
CA LEU A 44 -22.88 5.60 -8.54
C LEU A 44 -22.12 4.91 -9.67
N ALA A 45 -21.87 3.62 -9.55
CA ALA A 45 -21.06 2.83 -10.47
C ALA A 45 -21.68 1.44 -10.69
N THR A 46 -21.31 0.79 -11.79
CA THR A 46 -21.62 -0.64 -11.98
C THR A 46 -20.60 -1.47 -11.23
N ASN A 47 -21.01 -2.19 -10.18
CA ASN A 47 -20.14 -3.13 -9.49
C ASN A 47 -19.96 -4.40 -10.35
N LEU A 48 -18.70 -4.84 -10.47
CA LEU A 48 -18.32 -6.04 -11.22
C LEU A 48 -17.83 -7.11 -10.24
N ASP A 49 -18.26 -8.34 -10.44
CA ASP A 49 -17.92 -9.45 -9.55
C ASP A 49 -16.52 -10.00 -9.86
N ALA A 50 -15.49 -9.33 -9.34
CA ALA A 50 -14.11 -9.79 -9.39
C ALA A 50 -13.39 -9.43 -8.10
N SER A 51 -12.60 -10.38 -7.57
CA SER A 51 -11.74 -10.11 -6.41
C SER A 51 -10.67 -9.08 -6.76
N ALA A 52 -10.37 -8.14 -5.85
CA ALA A 52 -9.28 -7.20 -6.00
C ALA A 52 -7.89 -7.86 -6.07
N THR A 53 -7.77 -9.13 -5.72
CA THR A 53 -6.53 -9.92 -5.77
C THR A 53 -6.42 -10.83 -7.00
N ASP A 54 -7.47 -10.95 -7.80
CA ASP A 54 -7.44 -11.71 -9.06
C ASP A 54 -7.12 -10.80 -10.25
N VAL A 55 -5.83 -10.50 -10.42
CA VAL A 55 -5.36 -9.56 -11.45
C VAL A 55 -5.67 -10.02 -12.87
N ALA A 56 -5.72 -11.33 -13.12
CA ALA A 56 -6.05 -11.88 -14.44
C ALA A 56 -7.54 -11.68 -14.76
N ALA A 57 -8.44 -11.99 -13.83
CA ALA A 57 -9.86 -11.74 -13.97
C ALA A 57 -10.17 -10.25 -14.14
N LEU A 58 -9.51 -9.38 -13.35
CA LEU A 58 -9.66 -7.93 -13.44
C LEU A 58 -9.24 -7.39 -14.82
N ALA A 59 -8.12 -7.84 -15.37
CA ALA A 59 -7.66 -7.42 -16.69
C ALA A 59 -8.61 -7.91 -17.81
N ALA A 60 -9.08 -9.15 -17.73
CA ALA A 60 -10.06 -9.70 -18.67
C ALA A 60 -11.38 -8.92 -18.61
N MET A 61 -11.85 -8.58 -17.42
CA MET A 61 -13.06 -7.82 -17.19
C MET A 61 -12.92 -6.36 -17.69
N ALA A 62 -11.78 -5.72 -17.43
CA ALA A 62 -11.49 -4.39 -17.96
C ALA A 62 -11.57 -4.37 -19.50
N LYS A 63 -11.02 -5.39 -20.16
CA LYS A 63 -11.12 -5.55 -21.61
C LYS A 63 -12.55 -5.79 -22.08
N ALA A 64 -13.29 -6.70 -21.44
CA ALA A 64 -14.69 -7.03 -21.79
C ALA A 64 -15.62 -5.83 -21.66
N HIS A 65 -15.39 -4.98 -20.68
CA HIS A 65 -16.17 -3.75 -20.46
C HIS A 65 -15.60 -2.52 -21.19
N ALA A 66 -14.62 -2.68 -22.08
CA ALA A 66 -13.97 -1.58 -22.80
C ALA A 66 -13.56 -0.42 -21.86
N ILE A 67 -12.87 -0.76 -20.77
CA ILE A 67 -12.39 0.23 -19.79
C ILE A 67 -11.24 1.04 -20.39
N ASP A 68 -11.32 2.37 -20.26
CA ASP A 68 -10.30 3.30 -20.76
C ASP A 68 -9.21 3.59 -19.73
N LEU A 69 -9.53 3.44 -18.42
CA LEU A 69 -8.61 3.72 -17.31
C LEU A 69 -8.96 2.86 -16.09
N VAL A 70 -7.96 2.27 -15.48
CA VAL A 70 -8.10 1.53 -14.21
C VAL A 70 -7.40 2.27 -13.07
N ILE A 71 -8.05 2.37 -11.92
CA ILE A 71 -7.55 2.99 -10.69
C ILE A 71 -7.61 1.96 -9.56
N PRO A 72 -6.51 1.27 -9.24
CA PRO A 72 -6.44 0.36 -8.09
C PRO A 72 -6.44 1.15 -6.78
N GLY A 73 -7.34 0.81 -5.85
CA GLY A 73 -7.34 1.36 -4.51
C GLY A 73 -6.40 0.62 -3.55
N PRO A 74 -6.46 -0.73 -3.47
CA PRO A 74 -5.61 -1.49 -2.56
C PRO A 74 -4.18 -1.64 -3.10
N GLU A 75 -3.18 -1.43 -2.25
CA GLU A 75 -1.76 -1.68 -2.53
C GLU A 75 -1.47 -3.15 -2.86
N ALA A 76 -2.27 -4.07 -2.30
CA ALA A 76 -2.15 -5.51 -2.59
C ALA A 76 -2.36 -5.82 -4.08
N THR A 77 -3.34 -5.17 -4.73
CA THR A 77 -3.61 -5.35 -6.16
C THR A 77 -2.42 -4.90 -7.02
N LEU A 78 -1.77 -3.79 -6.64
CA LEU A 78 -0.58 -3.28 -7.31
C LEU A 78 0.63 -4.22 -7.11
N SER A 79 0.83 -4.74 -5.91
CA SER A 79 1.92 -5.68 -5.60
C SER A 79 1.75 -7.03 -6.31
N LEU A 80 0.52 -7.39 -6.69
CA LEU A 80 0.20 -8.56 -7.52
C LEU A 80 0.39 -8.31 -9.02
N GLY A 81 0.70 -7.06 -9.46
CA GLY A 81 1.07 -6.75 -10.83
C GLY A 81 -0.09 -6.39 -11.75
N ILE A 82 -1.18 -5.84 -11.23
CA ILE A 82 -2.32 -5.41 -12.08
C ILE A 82 -1.91 -4.42 -13.17
N ALA A 83 -0.99 -3.50 -12.87
CA ALA A 83 -0.52 -2.53 -13.86
C ALA A 83 0.20 -3.20 -15.04
N ASP A 84 0.99 -4.24 -14.76
CA ASP A 84 1.69 -5.01 -15.79
C ASP A 84 0.71 -5.85 -16.63
N GLU A 85 -0.30 -6.47 -16.00
CA GLU A 85 -1.35 -7.21 -16.73
C GLU A 85 -2.18 -6.30 -17.64
N LEU A 86 -2.57 -5.13 -17.15
CA LEU A 86 -3.33 -4.15 -17.93
C LEU A 86 -2.49 -3.58 -19.10
N ALA A 87 -1.19 -3.38 -18.89
CA ALA A 87 -0.28 -2.94 -19.96
C ALA A 87 -0.21 -3.93 -21.13
N ARG A 88 -0.27 -5.25 -20.86
CA ARG A 88 -0.30 -6.30 -21.91
C ARG A 88 -1.54 -6.22 -22.81
N VAL A 89 -2.62 -5.64 -22.31
CA VAL A 89 -3.87 -5.43 -23.06
C VAL A 89 -4.10 -3.98 -23.45
N ALA A 90 -3.06 -3.13 -23.32
CA ALA A 90 -3.05 -1.71 -23.67
C ALA A 90 -4.12 -0.88 -22.93
N ILE A 91 -4.42 -1.20 -21.67
CA ILE A 91 -5.32 -0.43 -20.80
C ILE A 91 -4.46 0.36 -19.80
N PRO A 92 -4.57 1.71 -19.78
CA PRO A 92 -3.89 2.55 -18.79
C PRO A 92 -4.29 2.21 -17.35
N CYS A 93 -3.29 2.25 -16.44
CA CYS A 93 -3.48 2.02 -15.01
C CYS A 93 -2.83 3.15 -14.20
N VAL A 94 -3.53 3.66 -13.20
CA VAL A 94 -2.96 4.60 -12.24
C VAL A 94 -2.26 3.81 -11.15
N GLY A 95 -0.93 3.74 -11.21
CA GLY A 95 -0.14 3.03 -10.21
C GLY A 95 1.16 2.47 -10.77
N PRO A 96 2.06 2.02 -9.90
CA PRO A 96 3.35 1.48 -10.28
C PRO A 96 3.23 0.08 -10.89
N SER A 97 4.27 -0.33 -11.63
CA SER A 97 4.50 -1.74 -11.99
C SER A 97 4.67 -2.60 -10.73
N GLN A 98 4.54 -3.91 -10.86
CA GLN A 98 4.81 -4.85 -9.76
C GLN A 98 6.20 -4.65 -9.14
N ALA A 99 7.21 -4.43 -9.98
CA ALA A 99 8.57 -4.19 -9.54
C ALA A 99 8.68 -2.90 -8.69
N ALA A 100 8.00 -1.82 -9.08
CA ALA A 100 8.00 -0.55 -8.35
C ALA A 100 7.08 -0.58 -7.12
N ALA A 101 6.00 -1.36 -7.13
CA ALA A 101 5.12 -1.56 -5.98
C ALA A 101 5.84 -2.19 -4.76
N ARG A 102 7.03 -2.78 -4.97
CA ARG A 102 7.89 -3.26 -3.89
C ARG A 102 8.33 -2.15 -2.92
N LEU A 103 8.35 -0.90 -3.35
CA LEU A 103 8.63 0.25 -2.46
C LEU A 103 7.64 0.33 -1.29
N GLU A 104 6.39 -0.09 -1.51
CA GLU A 104 5.35 -0.14 -0.47
C GLU A 104 5.25 -1.54 0.13
N SER A 105 5.29 -2.59 -0.68
CA SER A 105 5.04 -3.96 -0.23
C SER A 105 6.22 -4.61 0.50
N SER A 106 7.44 -4.03 0.44
CA SER A 106 8.61 -4.47 1.20
C SER A 106 9.37 -3.29 1.80
N LYS A 107 9.30 -3.17 3.11
CA LYS A 107 10.02 -2.14 3.86
C LYS A 107 11.53 -2.33 3.78
N VAL A 108 11.97 -3.59 3.74
CA VAL A 108 13.39 -3.93 3.55
C VAL A 108 13.88 -3.46 2.20
N PHE A 109 13.16 -3.80 1.12
CA PHE A 109 13.51 -3.34 -0.23
C PHE A 109 13.58 -1.81 -0.31
N MET A 110 12.59 -1.12 0.25
CA MET A 110 12.58 0.35 0.29
C MET A 110 13.81 0.89 1.02
N ARG A 111 14.19 0.30 2.18
CA ARG A 111 15.38 0.71 2.94
C ARG A 111 16.68 0.45 2.18
N GLU A 112 16.82 -0.71 1.57
CA GLU A 112 17.99 -1.08 0.76
C GLU A 112 18.15 -0.14 -0.44
N LEU A 113 17.05 0.23 -1.10
CA LEU A 113 17.05 1.15 -2.24
C LEU A 113 17.38 2.59 -1.85
N THR A 114 16.85 3.07 -0.71
CA THR A 114 16.97 4.48 -0.31
C THR A 114 18.24 4.77 0.48
N ALA A 115 18.87 3.79 1.12
CA ALA A 115 20.07 3.98 1.92
C ALA A 115 21.25 4.62 1.15
N PRO A 116 21.60 4.20 -0.08
CA PRO A 116 22.66 4.82 -0.86
C PRO A 116 22.37 6.27 -1.23
N LEU A 117 21.07 6.64 -1.31
CA LEU A 117 20.62 7.99 -1.66
C LEU A 117 20.65 8.95 -0.48
N ARG A 118 21.03 8.48 0.72
CA ARG A 118 21.08 9.25 1.97
C ARG A 118 19.77 9.98 2.28
N ILE A 119 18.63 9.38 1.92
CA ILE A 119 17.31 9.91 2.28
C ILE A 119 17.16 9.80 3.80
N PRO A 120 16.80 10.90 4.50
CA PRO A 120 16.61 10.86 5.95
C PRO A 120 15.61 9.79 6.36
N ALA A 121 16.02 8.96 7.33
CA ALA A 121 15.22 7.83 7.78
C ALA A 121 15.67 7.42 9.20
N PRO A 122 14.79 6.80 10.01
CA PRO A 122 15.16 6.24 11.29
C PRO A 122 16.32 5.23 11.17
N GLN A 123 17.17 5.12 12.20
CA GLN A 123 18.12 4.00 12.29
C GLN A 123 17.35 2.68 12.15
N CYS A 124 17.86 1.77 11.33
CA CYS A 124 17.18 0.52 11.02
C CYS A 124 18.13 -0.66 10.97
N VAL A 125 17.67 -1.82 11.44
CA VAL A 125 18.36 -3.12 11.32
C VAL A 125 17.37 -4.12 10.74
N VAL A 126 17.78 -4.79 9.67
CA VAL A 126 17.03 -5.93 9.11
C VAL A 126 17.45 -7.20 9.84
N VAL A 127 16.48 -7.99 10.29
CA VAL A 127 16.68 -9.25 11.01
C VAL A 127 15.95 -10.36 10.29
N ARG A 128 16.66 -11.48 10.05
CA ARG A 128 16.13 -12.63 9.31
C ARG A 128 16.08 -13.92 10.13
N SER A 129 16.65 -13.89 11.34
CA SER A 129 16.64 -15.03 12.25
C SER A 129 16.59 -14.60 13.71
N VAL A 130 16.03 -15.45 14.57
CA VAL A 130 15.97 -15.23 16.02
C VAL A 130 17.39 -15.06 16.63
N SER A 131 18.39 -15.73 16.08
CA SER A 131 19.77 -15.63 16.56
C SER A 131 20.40 -14.25 16.38
N GLU A 132 19.89 -13.43 15.45
CA GLU A 132 20.36 -12.07 15.19
C GLU A 132 19.75 -11.03 16.17
N LEU A 133 18.66 -11.37 16.87
CA LEU A 133 17.87 -10.41 17.66
C LEU A 133 18.69 -9.71 18.74
N SER A 134 19.52 -10.45 19.48
CA SER A 134 20.29 -9.85 20.58
C SER A 134 21.26 -8.78 20.08
N ALA A 135 21.96 -9.07 18.98
CA ALA A 135 22.89 -8.12 18.37
C ALA A 135 22.16 -6.94 17.73
N ALA A 136 21.00 -7.17 17.14
CA ALA A 136 20.19 -6.13 16.52
C ALA A 136 19.63 -5.16 17.57
N LEU A 137 19.01 -5.68 18.64
CA LEU A 137 18.44 -4.87 19.72
C LEU A 137 19.50 -4.07 20.47
N GLY A 138 20.71 -4.63 20.64
CA GLY A 138 21.84 -3.93 21.29
C GLY A 138 22.34 -2.68 20.56
N ARG A 139 21.83 -2.40 19.36
CA ARG A 139 22.16 -1.18 18.60
C ARG A 139 21.28 0.02 18.96
N PHE A 140 20.25 -0.16 19.78
CA PHE A 140 19.30 0.88 20.17
C PHE A 140 19.44 1.22 21.64
N ALA A 141 19.36 2.51 21.97
CA ALA A 141 19.44 3.00 23.35
C ALA A 141 18.09 2.93 24.09
N SER A 142 16.99 2.82 23.37
CA SER A 142 15.62 2.69 23.89
C SER A 142 14.86 1.64 23.09
N PRO A 143 13.72 1.11 23.61
CA PRO A 143 12.93 0.10 22.91
C PRO A 143 12.53 0.54 21.50
N PRO A 144 12.97 -0.19 20.46
CA PRO A 144 12.71 0.17 19.07
C PRO A 144 11.32 -0.28 18.60
N VAL A 145 10.92 0.19 17.43
CA VAL A 145 9.75 -0.30 16.72
C VAL A 145 10.11 -1.59 15.99
N VAL A 146 9.24 -2.60 16.07
CA VAL A 146 9.38 -3.87 15.35
C VAL A 146 8.35 -3.91 14.21
N LYS A 147 8.82 -4.10 12.97
CA LYS A 147 7.95 -4.10 11.77
C LYS A 147 8.13 -5.38 10.96
N ALA A 148 7.03 -6.04 10.64
CA ALA A 148 7.04 -7.07 9.61
C ALA A 148 7.30 -6.43 8.24
N ASP A 149 8.04 -7.12 7.36
CA ASP A 149 8.45 -6.57 6.07
C ASP A 149 7.28 -6.45 5.09
N GLY A 150 6.46 -7.49 4.97
CA GLY A 150 5.39 -7.55 3.98
C GLY A 150 4.15 -6.73 4.30
N LEU A 151 3.18 -6.77 3.37
CA LEU A 151 1.86 -6.21 3.58
C LEU A 151 1.12 -6.98 4.68
N ALA A 152 0.73 -6.30 5.74
CA ALA A 152 0.08 -6.88 6.92
C ALA A 152 -1.24 -6.16 7.28
N ALA A 153 -1.86 -5.48 6.33
CA ALA A 153 -3.14 -4.76 6.51
C ALA A 153 -3.17 -3.86 7.78
N GLY A 154 -2.09 -3.12 8.02
CA GLY A 154 -1.93 -2.26 9.19
C GLY A 154 -1.56 -2.98 10.50
N LYS A 155 -1.41 -4.31 10.51
CA LYS A 155 -1.14 -5.13 11.71
C LYS A 155 0.33 -5.55 11.86
N GLY A 156 1.22 -5.06 11.01
CA GLY A 156 2.63 -5.46 10.98
C GLY A 156 3.58 -4.51 11.69
N VAL A 157 3.10 -3.50 12.40
CA VAL A 157 3.92 -2.53 13.15
C VAL A 157 3.61 -2.66 14.63
N PHE A 158 4.64 -2.85 15.44
CA PHE A 158 4.55 -3.04 16.89
C PHE A 158 5.41 -1.99 17.59
N LEU A 159 4.89 -1.45 18.67
CA LEU A 159 5.52 -0.41 19.50
C LEU A 159 5.72 -0.95 20.92
N PRO A 160 6.68 -1.88 21.14
CA PRO A 160 6.90 -2.48 22.44
C PRO A 160 7.33 -1.43 23.49
N ASP A 161 6.98 -1.67 24.76
CA ASP A 161 7.31 -0.74 25.84
C ASP A 161 8.73 -1.00 26.42
N ASP A 162 9.24 -2.22 26.26
CA ASP A 162 10.58 -2.59 26.72
C ASP A 162 11.31 -3.52 25.74
N PHE A 163 12.60 -3.82 26.01
CA PHE A 163 13.42 -4.69 25.16
C PHE A 163 13.01 -6.17 25.22
N ASP A 164 12.40 -6.62 26.31
CA ASP A 164 11.95 -8.01 26.43
C ASP A 164 10.71 -8.24 25.58
N GLU A 165 9.78 -7.29 25.59
CA GLU A 165 8.64 -7.28 24.67
C GLU A 165 9.11 -7.17 23.20
N CYS A 166 10.10 -6.30 22.90
CA CYS A 166 10.71 -6.24 21.57
C CYS A 166 11.17 -7.63 21.11
N ARG A 167 11.89 -8.35 21.98
CA ARG A 167 12.43 -9.69 21.68
C ARG A 167 11.31 -10.69 21.45
N GLN A 168 10.28 -10.69 22.28
CA GLN A 168 9.12 -11.60 22.17
C GLN A 168 8.36 -11.37 20.86
N VAL A 169 8.03 -10.12 20.57
CA VAL A 169 7.31 -9.75 19.33
C VAL A 169 8.14 -10.11 18.10
N ALA A 170 9.42 -9.75 18.08
CA ALA A 170 10.31 -10.03 16.96
C ALA A 170 10.48 -11.53 16.72
N ALA A 171 10.69 -12.32 17.77
CA ALA A 171 10.77 -13.78 17.66
C ALA A 171 9.48 -14.38 17.11
N ALA A 172 8.33 -14.00 17.65
CA ALA A 172 7.03 -14.51 17.18
C ALA A 172 6.77 -14.19 15.69
N LEU A 173 7.19 -13.03 15.20
CA LEU A 173 7.09 -12.68 13.78
C LEU A 173 7.97 -13.58 12.93
N LEU A 174 9.25 -13.75 13.31
CA LEU A 174 10.21 -14.61 12.59
C LEU A 174 9.80 -16.09 12.61
N GLU A 175 9.09 -16.52 13.65
CA GLU A 175 8.52 -17.87 13.78
C GLU A 175 7.19 -18.06 13.02
N GLY A 176 6.73 -17.03 12.30
CA GLY A 176 5.62 -17.15 11.34
C GLY A 176 4.27 -16.62 11.81
N LYS A 177 4.20 -15.82 12.88
CA LYS A 177 2.94 -15.20 13.37
C LYS A 177 2.16 -14.44 12.28
N LEU A 178 2.85 -13.88 11.30
CA LEU A 178 2.27 -13.18 10.13
C LEU A 178 2.62 -13.86 8.79
N GLY A 179 2.92 -15.17 8.81
CA GLY A 179 3.26 -15.92 7.60
C GLY A 179 4.43 -15.31 6.83
N GLU A 180 4.31 -15.17 5.52
CA GLU A 180 5.37 -14.65 4.64
C GLU A 180 5.82 -13.23 5.03
N ALA A 181 4.91 -12.37 5.52
CA ALA A 181 5.22 -11.00 5.92
C ALA A 181 6.18 -10.93 7.11
N GLY A 182 6.28 -12.00 7.91
CA GLY A 182 7.17 -12.11 9.05
C GLY A 182 8.53 -12.78 8.79
N ARG A 183 8.80 -13.28 7.57
CA ARG A 183 10.06 -13.97 7.24
C ARG A 183 11.31 -13.13 7.45
N GLN A 184 11.17 -11.85 7.34
CA GLN A 184 12.17 -10.85 7.75
C GLN A 184 11.46 -9.68 8.39
N ILE A 185 12.13 -9.04 9.32
CA ILE A 185 11.60 -7.92 10.07
C ILE A 185 12.57 -6.74 10.05
N LEU A 186 12.04 -5.55 10.26
CA LEU A 186 12.83 -4.36 10.53
C LEU A 186 12.69 -4.01 12.00
N ILE A 187 13.82 -3.72 12.63
CA ILE A 187 13.90 -3.09 13.94
C ILE A 187 14.34 -1.66 13.69
N GLU A 188 13.50 -0.69 14.05
CA GLU A 188 13.73 0.72 13.73
C GLU A 188 13.70 1.59 14.99
N GLU A 189 14.50 2.65 14.98
CA GLU A 189 14.45 3.71 15.98
C GLU A 189 13.02 4.23 16.14
N ARG A 190 12.57 4.38 17.41
CA ARG A 190 11.26 4.96 17.72
C ARG A 190 11.36 6.48 17.70
N LEU A 191 10.83 7.09 16.66
CA LEU A 191 10.74 8.54 16.55
C LEU A 191 9.48 9.05 17.26
N CYS A 192 9.62 10.21 17.93
CA CYS A 192 8.50 10.93 18.54
C CYS A 192 8.25 12.21 17.76
N GLY A 193 6.99 12.56 17.50
CA GLY A 193 6.65 13.80 16.80
C GLY A 193 5.25 13.76 16.18
N VAL A 194 4.92 14.83 15.49
CA VAL A 194 3.68 14.90 14.72
C VAL A 194 3.87 14.18 13.40
N GLU A 195 2.98 13.24 13.08
CA GLU A 195 3.01 12.51 11.82
C GLU A 195 2.30 13.29 10.71
N VAL A 196 3.03 13.52 9.62
CA VAL A 196 2.52 14.24 8.44
C VAL A 196 2.79 13.41 7.20
N SER A 197 1.76 13.21 6.39
CA SER A 197 1.86 12.56 5.08
C SER A 197 1.96 13.60 3.98
N LEU A 198 3.01 13.50 3.17
CA LEU A 198 3.20 14.30 1.96
C LEU A 198 2.91 13.43 0.74
N PHE A 199 1.98 13.86 -0.10
CA PHE A 199 1.55 13.12 -1.28
C PHE A 199 2.08 13.75 -2.55
N PHE A 200 2.49 12.90 -3.49
CA PHE A 200 2.93 13.30 -4.81
C PHE A 200 2.32 12.41 -5.88
N ALA A 201 1.82 13.01 -6.95
CA ALA A 201 1.52 12.30 -8.18
C ALA A 201 2.80 12.28 -9.03
N CYS A 202 3.33 11.08 -9.30
CA CYS A 202 4.59 10.89 -10.00
C CYS A 202 4.38 10.22 -11.35
N HIS A 203 5.07 10.73 -12.39
CA HIS A 203 5.12 10.12 -13.70
C HIS A 203 6.50 10.37 -14.31
N HIS A 204 7.25 9.31 -14.60
CA HIS A 204 8.67 9.39 -15.00
C HIS A 204 9.47 10.27 -14.02
N GLU A 205 10.09 11.35 -14.52
CA GLU A 205 10.91 12.28 -13.74
C GLU A 205 10.09 13.47 -13.17
N THR A 206 8.78 13.49 -13.39
CA THR A 206 7.90 14.56 -12.90
C THR A 206 7.16 14.15 -11.65
N ALA A 207 7.17 15.03 -10.66
CA ALA A 207 6.39 14.88 -9.43
C ALA A 207 5.57 16.16 -9.18
N VAL A 208 4.27 16.00 -8.93
CA VAL A 208 3.36 17.09 -8.58
C VAL A 208 2.90 16.89 -7.15
N ALA A 209 3.16 17.88 -6.30
CA ALA A 209 2.73 17.83 -4.90
C ALA A 209 1.20 17.94 -4.80
N LEU A 210 0.63 17.07 -3.99
CA LEU A 210 -0.78 17.11 -3.61
C LEU A 210 -0.92 17.68 -2.19
N PRO A 211 -2.13 18.03 -1.73
CA PRO A 211 -2.34 18.47 -0.37
C PRO A 211 -1.79 17.47 0.65
N HIS A 212 -1.06 17.96 1.63
CA HIS A 212 -0.56 17.15 2.74
C HIS A 212 -1.66 16.85 3.76
N ALA A 213 -1.46 15.81 4.59
CA ALA A 213 -2.38 15.44 5.63
C ALA A 213 -1.64 15.14 6.94
N ARG A 214 -2.25 15.51 8.06
CA ARG A 214 -1.83 15.02 9.38
C ARG A 214 -2.52 13.70 9.65
N ASP A 215 -1.77 12.72 10.10
CA ASP A 215 -2.30 11.41 10.43
C ASP A 215 -2.63 11.32 11.95
N HIS A 216 -3.82 10.86 12.27
CA HIS A 216 -4.30 10.61 13.62
C HIS A 216 -4.48 9.10 13.80
N LYS A 217 -3.47 8.45 14.40
CA LYS A 217 -3.44 6.97 14.55
C LYS A 217 -4.38 6.45 15.64
N ARG A 218 -4.82 7.29 16.54
CA ARG A 218 -5.68 6.92 17.68
C ARG A 218 -6.97 7.73 17.66
N LEU A 219 -8.04 7.13 18.21
CA LEU A 219 -9.36 7.79 18.29
C LEU A 219 -9.33 8.97 19.27
N ASP A 220 -8.57 8.84 20.36
CA ASP A 220 -8.38 9.87 21.37
C ASP A 220 -6.93 10.31 21.44
N ASP A 221 -6.66 11.54 21.94
CA ASP A 221 -5.32 12.12 22.06
C ASP A 221 -4.47 11.52 23.22
N SER A 222 -4.85 10.37 23.73
CA SER A 222 -4.18 9.68 24.85
C SER A 222 -3.22 8.59 24.37
#